data_47072c2a15c1c84e1e945a124cdb4d8a
#
_entry.id   47072c2a15c1c84e1e945a124cdb4d8a
#
_cell.length_a   1.000
_cell.length_b   1.000
_cell.length_c   1.000
_cell.angle_alpha   90.00
_cell.angle_beta   90.00
_cell.angle_gamma   90.00
#
_symmetry.space_group_name_H-M   'P 1'
#
loop_
_entity.id
_entity.type
_entity.pdbx_description
1 polymer ?
#
loop_
_entity_poly.entity_id
_entity_poly.type
_entity_poly.pdbx_seq_one_letter_code
_entity_poly.pdbx_strand_id
1 'polypeptide(L)'
;MLAKMFKRLTSTLTVVVALFSSLVLPQKVFGAETQYFPIASSRVGPYSAMGTGYYGAQIDYLNYVNMTGGVNGVMLTWQECETEYNAVKTVECYQRLLEKDGQRIVVFDTLGTPGAYAVINRMAKDNVVLAQYGYGRTDGADGRVWPWVFNAASHYWSQIAVKLKFMAEIEGGIDKMKGKKIVHLHIDLSLIHI
;
A
#
# COMPACT_ATOMS: atom_id res chain seq x y z
N MET A 1 21.35 -73.54 -12.72
CA MET A 1 20.71 -72.54 -13.58
C MET A 1 19.94 -71.49 -12.77
N LEU A 2 19.18 -71.82 -11.75
CA LEU A 2 18.44 -70.90 -10.89
C LEU A 2 19.29 -69.84 -10.13
N ALA A 3 20.46 -70.23 -9.60
CA ALA A 3 21.32 -69.31 -8.82
C ALA A 3 21.90 -68.12 -9.65
N LYS A 4 22.13 -68.33 -10.94
CA LYS A 4 22.58 -67.24 -11.83
C LYS A 4 21.43 -66.29 -12.21
N MET A 5 20.20 -66.76 -12.23
CA MET A 5 19.02 -65.93 -12.48
C MET A 5 18.72 -65.04 -11.27
N PHE A 6 18.85 -65.54 -10.04
CA PHE A 6 18.62 -64.78 -8.80
C PHE A 6 19.65 -63.65 -8.63
N LYS A 7 20.95 -63.88 -8.94
CA LYS A 7 21.97 -62.84 -8.89
C LYS A 7 21.74 -61.70 -9.91
N ARG A 8 21.19 -62.02 -11.09
CA ARG A 8 20.87 -61.00 -12.09
C ARG A 8 19.64 -60.15 -11.68
N LEU A 9 18.64 -60.78 -11.04
CA LEU A 9 17.43 -60.08 -10.59
C LEU A 9 17.74 -59.12 -9.43
N THR A 10 18.57 -59.52 -8.47
CA THR A 10 18.98 -58.68 -7.34
C THR A 10 19.85 -57.50 -7.79
N SER A 11 20.75 -57.72 -8.76
CA SER A 11 21.59 -56.65 -9.32
C SER A 11 20.79 -55.59 -10.07
N THR A 12 19.76 -56.01 -10.83
CA THR A 12 18.89 -55.07 -11.58
C THR A 12 18.00 -54.29 -10.64
N LEU A 13 17.48 -54.89 -9.59
CA LEU A 13 16.65 -54.21 -8.59
C LEU A 13 17.44 -53.16 -7.80
N THR A 14 18.70 -53.46 -7.45
CA THR A 14 19.58 -52.54 -6.71
C THR A 14 19.93 -51.29 -7.55
N VAL A 15 20.15 -51.48 -8.86
CA VAL A 15 20.45 -50.34 -9.78
C VAL A 15 19.20 -49.46 -10.00
N VAL A 16 18.01 -50.05 -10.08
CA VAL A 16 16.75 -49.28 -10.22
C VAL A 16 16.44 -48.47 -8.96
N VAL A 17 16.66 -49.03 -7.77
CA VAL A 17 16.45 -48.32 -6.50
C VAL A 17 17.49 -47.19 -6.33
N ALA A 18 18.75 -47.40 -6.74
CA ALA A 18 19.77 -46.35 -6.69
C ALA A 18 19.51 -45.21 -7.68
N LEU A 19 18.92 -45.50 -8.84
CA LEU A 19 18.54 -44.47 -9.82
C LEU A 19 17.32 -43.64 -9.38
N PHE A 20 16.38 -44.24 -8.63
CA PHE A 20 15.26 -43.50 -8.05
C PHE A 20 15.66 -42.63 -6.86
N SER A 21 16.66 -43.01 -6.08
CA SER A 21 17.15 -42.24 -4.93
C SER A 21 17.93 -41.00 -5.34
N SER A 22 18.47 -40.94 -6.54
CA SER A 22 19.19 -39.75 -7.05
C SER A 22 18.30 -38.68 -7.69
N LEU A 23 17.00 -38.94 -7.82
CA LEU A 23 16.04 -37.99 -8.37
C LEU A 23 15.31 -37.14 -7.30
N VAL A 24 15.55 -37.40 -6.01
CA VAL A 24 15.15 -36.49 -4.95
C VAL A 24 16.24 -35.43 -4.82
N LEU A 25 16.27 -34.50 -5.80
CA LEU A 25 16.96 -33.26 -5.58
C LEU A 25 16.38 -32.60 -4.33
N PRO A 26 17.24 -32.16 -3.36
CA PRO A 26 16.73 -31.34 -2.28
C PRO A 26 16.04 -30.13 -2.91
N GLN A 27 14.73 -30.15 -2.92
CA GLN A 27 14.01 -28.91 -3.17
C GLN A 27 14.50 -27.97 -2.07
N LYS A 28 15.33 -27.00 -2.45
CA LYS A 28 15.51 -25.82 -1.61
C LYS A 28 14.10 -25.35 -1.33
N VAL A 29 13.64 -25.55 -0.11
CA VAL A 29 12.51 -24.83 0.43
C VAL A 29 13.01 -23.38 0.48
N PHE A 30 12.90 -22.67 -0.64
CA PHE A 30 12.96 -21.21 -0.60
C PHE A 30 11.83 -20.85 0.33
N GLY A 31 12.17 -20.30 1.50
CA GLY A 31 11.17 -19.59 2.29
C GLY A 31 10.45 -18.68 1.31
N ALA A 32 9.11 -18.73 1.27
CA ALA A 32 8.35 -17.94 0.34
C ALA A 32 8.86 -16.50 0.43
N GLU A 33 9.28 -15.91 -0.70
CA GLU A 33 9.68 -14.51 -0.71
C GLU A 33 8.52 -13.69 -0.17
N THR A 34 8.82 -12.73 0.66
CA THR A 34 7.80 -11.86 1.25
C THR A 34 8.09 -10.41 0.89
N GLN A 35 7.01 -9.64 0.68
CA GLN A 35 7.07 -8.19 0.55
C GLN A 35 6.35 -7.56 1.73
N TYR A 36 7.03 -6.70 2.45
CA TYR A 36 6.49 -5.98 3.61
C TYR A 36 5.77 -4.69 3.20
N PHE A 37 4.56 -4.50 3.75
CA PHE A 37 3.75 -3.28 3.62
C PHE A 37 3.46 -2.66 4.98
N PRO A 38 3.63 -1.34 5.15
CA PRO A 38 3.21 -0.62 6.34
C PRO A 38 1.72 -0.30 6.27
N ILE A 39 1.05 -0.26 7.41
CA ILE A 39 -0.33 0.22 7.53
C ILE A 39 -0.35 1.30 8.62
N ALA A 40 -0.43 2.57 8.20
CA ALA A 40 -0.57 3.71 9.10
C ALA A 40 -2.05 4.00 9.32
N SER A 41 -2.68 3.29 10.26
CA SER A 41 -4.12 3.30 10.45
C SER A 41 -4.65 4.52 11.19
N SER A 42 -5.97 4.72 11.11
CA SER A 42 -6.74 5.73 11.83
C SER A 42 -8.05 5.11 12.31
N ARG A 43 -7.95 4.04 13.10
CA ARG A 43 -9.11 3.32 13.66
C ARG A 43 -9.66 4.00 14.90
N VAL A 44 -8.89 4.92 15.46
CA VAL A 44 -9.26 5.75 16.63
C VAL A 44 -9.27 7.22 16.22
N GLY A 45 -9.96 8.07 16.99
CA GLY A 45 -10.03 9.50 16.74
C GLY A 45 -11.19 9.92 15.81
N PRO A 46 -11.15 11.16 15.25
CA PRO A 46 -12.30 11.78 14.59
C PRO A 46 -12.73 11.07 13.30
N TYR A 47 -11.86 10.26 12.70
CA TYR A 47 -12.13 9.53 11.45
C TYR A 47 -12.25 8.01 11.65
N SER A 48 -12.40 7.55 12.89
CA SER A 48 -12.42 6.12 13.25
C SER A 48 -13.49 5.31 12.50
N ALA A 49 -14.67 5.88 12.26
CA ALA A 49 -15.74 5.21 11.54
C ALA A 49 -15.33 4.84 10.11
N MET A 50 -14.66 5.74 9.40
CA MET A 50 -14.13 5.47 8.07
C MET A 50 -12.86 4.62 8.14
N GLY A 51 -11.94 4.94 9.06
CA GLY A 51 -10.66 4.26 9.20
C GLY A 51 -10.81 2.79 9.54
N THR A 52 -11.75 2.43 10.40
CA THR A 52 -12.00 1.03 10.75
C THR A 52 -12.37 0.19 9.53
N GLY A 53 -13.29 0.68 8.69
CA GLY A 53 -13.68 -0.02 7.46
C GLY A 53 -12.56 -0.04 6.43
N TYR A 54 -11.92 1.09 6.18
CA TYR A 54 -10.87 1.23 5.18
C TYR A 54 -9.66 0.30 5.46
N TYR A 55 -9.09 0.38 6.65
CA TYR A 55 -7.93 -0.43 7.00
C TYR A 55 -8.28 -1.90 7.25
N GLY A 56 -9.52 -2.19 7.66
CA GLY A 56 -10.05 -3.56 7.68
C GLY A 56 -10.03 -4.16 6.28
N ALA A 57 -10.63 -3.49 5.31
CA ALA A 57 -10.68 -3.94 3.93
C ALA A 57 -9.28 -4.05 3.29
N GLN A 58 -8.35 -3.17 3.65
CA GLN A 58 -6.96 -3.26 3.18
C GLN A 58 -6.30 -4.56 3.67
N ILE A 59 -6.45 -4.91 4.95
CA ILE A 59 -5.91 -6.15 5.51
C ILE A 59 -6.60 -7.37 4.90
N ASP A 60 -7.92 -7.33 4.73
CA ASP A 60 -8.67 -8.42 4.10
C ASP A 60 -8.21 -8.65 2.67
N TYR A 61 -7.92 -7.58 1.92
CA TYR A 61 -7.39 -7.69 0.57
C TYR A 61 -5.98 -8.27 0.53
N LEU A 62 -5.09 -7.88 1.44
CA LEU A 62 -3.75 -8.48 1.56
C LEU A 62 -3.84 -9.99 1.88
N ASN A 63 -4.75 -10.37 2.79
CA ASN A 63 -5.04 -11.78 3.07
C ASN A 63 -5.56 -12.52 1.83
N TYR A 64 -6.51 -11.91 1.11
CA TYR A 64 -7.05 -12.51 -0.13
C TYR A 64 -5.95 -12.74 -1.17
N VAL A 65 -5.06 -11.77 -1.39
CA VAL A 65 -3.92 -11.92 -2.30
C VAL A 65 -3.03 -13.10 -1.85
N ASN A 66 -2.75 -13.22 -0.57
CA ASN A 66 -1.97 -14.34 -0.03
C ASN A 66 -2.66 -15.68 -0.21
N MET A 67 -3.98 -15.75 0.01
CA MET A 67 -4.78 -16.96 -0.21
C MET A 67 -4.77 -17.41 -1.69
N THR A 68 -4.57 -16.49 -2.62
CA THR A 68 -4.48 -16.78 -4.06
C THR A 68 -3.04 -17.03 -4.56
N GLY A 69 -2.08 -17.14 -3.64
CA GLY A 69 -0.68 -17.47 -3.97
C GLY A 69 0.26 -16.27 -4.02
N GLY A 70 -0.15 -15.13 -3.49
CA GLY A 70 0.65 -13.90 -3.48
C GLY A 70 0.74 -13.22 -4.85
N VAL A 71 1.67 -12.31 -4.99
CA VAL A 71 1.96 -11.62 -6.26
C VAL A 71 3.18 -12.30 -6.89
N ASN A 72 2.98 -13.04 -7.98
CA ASN A 72 4.04 -13.83 -8.62
C ASN A 72 4.75 -14.80 -7.64
N GLY A 73 4.01 -15.36 -6.66
CA GLY A 73 4.57 -16.24 -5.65
C GLY A 73 5.17 -15.52 -4.44
N VAL A 74 5.24 -14.19 -4.43
CA VAL A 74 5.70 -13.39 -3.30
C VAL A 74 4.52 -13.13 -2.35
N MET A 75 4.66 -13.55 -1.10
CA MET A 75 3.63 -13.36 -0.08
C MET A 75 3.73 -11.96 0.53
N LEU A 76 2.59 -11.37 0.89
CA LEU A 76 2.52 -10.04 1.47
C LEU A 76 2.50 -10.13 2.99
N THR A 77 3.34 -9.34 3.64
CA THR A 77 3.35 -9.17 5.10
C THR A 77 3.07 -7.71 5.44
N TRP A 78 2.55 -7.46 6.63
CA TRP A 78 2.26 -6.09 7.05
C TRP A 78 2.44 -5.90 8.55
N GLN A 79 2.51 -4.65 8.93
CA GLN A 79 2.42 -4.20 10.31
C GLN A 79 1.57 -2.95 10.38
N GLU A 80 0.64 -2.92 11.31
CA GLU A 80 -0.22 -1.79 11.56
C GLU A 80 0.35 -0.90 12.67
N CYS A 81 0.23 0.42 12.49
CA CYS A 81 0.54 1.43 13.49
C CYS A 81 -0.57 2.48 13.48
N GLU A 82 -1.21 2.68 14.63
CA GLU A 82 -2.32 3.61 14.79
C GLU A 82 -1.84 5.07 14.88
N THR A 83 -2.34 5.92 13.98
CA THR A 83 -1.98 7.34 13.89
C THR A 83 -3.00 8.27 14.54
N GLU A 84 -4.20 7.80 14.84
CA GLU A 84 -5.33 8.61 15.32
C GLU A 84 -5.64 9.81 14.40
N TYR A 85 -5.31 9.71 13.12
CA TYR A 85 -5.38 10.81 12.15
C TYR A 85 -4.52 12.03 12.53
N ASN A 86 -3.47 11.83 13.31
CA ASN A 86 -2.60 12.87 13.85
C ASN A 86 -1.27 12.93 13.11
N ALA A 87 -0.83 14.14 12.74
CA ALA A 87 0.40 14.36 11.97
C ALA A 87 1.66 13.86 12.70
N VAL A 88 1.76 14.12 14.01
CA VAL A 88 2.93 13.71 14.82
C VAL A 88 2.99 12.20 14.93
N LYS A 89 1.87 11.57 15.27
CA LYS A 89 1.76 10.10 15.32
C LYS A 89 2.02 9.45 13.97
N THR A 90 1.62 10.10 12.87
CA THR A 90 1.96 9.60 11.52
C THR A 90 3.47 9.58 11.29
N VAL A 91 4.20 10.62 11.74
CA VAL A 91 5.68 10.62 11.63
C VAL A 91 6.30 9.52 12.49
N GLU A 92 5.81 9.32 13.70
CA GLU A 92 6.27 8.24 14.59
C GLU A 92 6.00 6.86 13.98
N CYS A 93 4.79 6.63 13.45
CA CYS A 93 4.42 5.41 12.75
C CYS A 93 5.27 5.20 11.51
N TYR A 94 5.50 6.24 10.69
CA TYR A 94 6.37 6.15 9.54
C TYR A 94 7.78 5.66 9.92
N GLN A 95 8.38 6.25 10.95
CA GLN A 95 9.71 5.84 11.41
C GLN A 95 9.73 4.40 11.93
N ARG A 96 8.71 3.99 12.67
CA ARG A 96 8.57 2.63 13.20
C ARG A 96 8.38 1.59 12.11
N LEU A 97 7.62 1.95 11.07
CA LEU A 97 7.24 1.05 9.99
C LEU A 97 8.22 1.05 8.82
N LEU A 98 9.23 1.93 8.81
CA LEU A 98 10.13 2.12 7.68
C LEU A 98 10.88 0.85 7.30
N GLU A 99 11.15 -0.02 8.28
CA GLU A 99 11.82 -1.29 8.09
C GLU A 99 11.32 -2.33 9.09
N LYS A 100 11.13 -3.55 8.62
CA LYS A 100 10.79 -4.71 9.43
C LYS A 100 11.51 -5.95 8.91
N ASP A 101 12.16 -6.69 9.81
CA ASP A 101 12.83 -7.95 9.50
C ASP A 101 13.83 -7.84 8.31
N GLY A 102 14.53 -6.70 8.21
CA GLY A 102 15.48 -6.39 7.13
C GLY A 102 14.82 -5.96 5.82
N GLN A 103 13.49 -5.85 5.77
CA GLN A 103 12.75 -5.36 4.61
C GLN A 103 12.30 -3.92 4.80
N ARG A 104 12.78 -3.03 3.93
CA ARG A 104 12.30 -1.64 3.90
C ARG A 104 11.00 -1.54 3.12
N ILE A 105 10.16 -0.58 3.53
CA ILE A 105 8.96 -0.26 2.77
C ILE A 105 9.31 0.39 1.44
N VAL A 106 8.50 0.14 0.43
CA VAL A 106 8.58 0.78 -0.89
C VAL A 106 7.49 1.82 -1.10
N VAL A 107 6.42 1.71 -0.33
CA VAL A 107 5.28 2.63 -0.35
C VAL A 107 4.81 2.89 1.07
N PHE A 108 4.39 4.11 1.31
CA PHE A 108 3.70 4.52 2.54
C PHE A 108 2.38 5.18 2.13
N ASP A 109 1.28 4.68 2.65
CA ASP A 109 0.00 5.28 2.39
C ASP A 109 -0.47 6.17 3.55
N THR A 110 -1.20 7.20 3.21
CA THR A 110 -1.90 8.01 4.19
C THR A 110 -3.32 8.27 3.72
N LEU A 111 -4.30 7.84 4.51
CA LEU A 111 -5.67 8.30 4.34
C LEU A 111 -5.80 9.77 4.78
N GLY A 112 -5.04 10.14 5.80
CA GLY A 112 -5.04 11.47 6.38
C GLY A 112 -4.12 12.46 5.69
N THR A 113 -4.65 13.55 5.15
CA THR A 113 -3.87 14.65 4.57
C THR A 113 -2.87 15.28 5.57
N PRO A 114 -3.18 15.47 6.86
CA PRO A 114 -2.18 15.94 7.85
C PRO A 114 -0.94 15.06 7.92
N GLY A 115 -1.14 13.73 7.87
CA GLY A 115 -0.03 12.79 7.80
C GLY A 115 0.80 12.92 6.54
N ALA A 116 0.16 13.07 5.38
CA ALA A 116 0.85 13.30 4.11
C ALA A 116 1.74 14.55 4.17
N TYR A 117 1.23 15.66 4.70
CA TYR A 117 2.02 16.90 4.89
C TYR A 117 3.25 16.66 5.77
N ALA A 118 3.09 15.88 6.83
CA ALA A 118 4.15 15.67 7.81
C ALA A 118 5.31 14.80 7.28
N VAL A 119 5.05 13.89 6.33
CA VAL A 119 6.05 12.94 5.82
C VAL A 119 6.58 13.27 4.42
N ILE A 120 5.91 14.10 3.62
CA ILE A 120 6.19 14.31 2.20
C ILE A 120 7.65 14.63 1.88
N ASN A 121 8.30 15.45 2.71
CA ASN A 121 9.71 15.85 2.54
C ASN A 121 10.71 14.69 2.75
N ARG A 122 10.27 13.56 3.28
CA ARG A 122 11.12 12.40 3.55
C ARG A 122 11.15 11.42 2.38
N MET A 123 10.11 11.42 1.55
CA MET A 123 9.85 10.40 0.56
C MET A 123 11.00 10.20 -0.43
N ALA A 124 11.46 11.28 -1.04
CA ALA A 124 12.58 11.22 -1.99
C ALA A 124 13.89 10.76 -1.33
N LYS A 125 14.15 11.22 -0.10
CA LYS A 125 15.35 10.86 0.66
C LYS A 125 15.35 9.37 1.04
N ASP A 126 14.19 8.85 1.40
CA ASP A 126 14.04 7.49 1.88
C ASP A 126 13.76 6.49 0.75
N ASN A 127 13.58 6.99 -0.50
CA ASN A 127 13.17 6.21 -1.68
C ASN A 127 11.84 5.47 -1.44
N VAL A 128 10.87 6.14 -0.81
CA VAL A 128 9.55 5.61 -0.49
C VAL A 128 8.49 6.38 -1.26
N VAL A 129 7.61 5.68 -1.95
CA VAL A 129 6.46 6.27 -2.61
C VAL A 129 5.42 6.68 -1.56
N LEU A 130 4.93 7.91 -1.62
CA LEU A 130 3.77 8.35 -0.84
C LEU A 130 2.50 8.17 -1.68
N ALA A 131 1.63 7.29 -1.26
CA ALA A 131 0.30 7.12 -1.83
C ALA A 131 -0.72 7.90 -0.98
N GLN A 132 -1.31 8.95 -1.56
CA GLN A 132 -2.30 9.77 -0.87
C GLN A 132 -3.71 9.36 -1.30
N TYR A 133 -4.45 8.68 -0.42
CA TYR A 133 -5.80 8.21 -0.71
C TYR A 133 -6.89 9.21 -0.27
N GLY A 134 -6.64 10.02 0.72
CA GLY A 134 -7.57 11.02 1.25
C GLY A 134 -7.54 12.36 0.53
N TYR A 135 -7.40 12.36 -0.80
CA TYR A 135 -7.33 13.54 -1.68
C TYR A 135 -6.08 14.40 -1.54
N GLY A 136 -5.39 14.32 -0.46
CA GLY A 136 -4.06 14.82 -0.17
C GLY A 136 -3.78 16.27 -0.53
N ARG A 137 -2.52 16.56 -0.43
CA ARG A 137 -1.93 17.85 -0.81
C ARG A 137 -2.04 18.09 -2.31
N THR A 138 -2.61 19.22 -2.72
CA THR A 138 -2.77 19.55 -4.14
C THR A 138 -1.44 19.80 -4.84
N ASP A 139 -0.52 20.49 -4.19
CA ASP A 139 0.84 20.74 -4.70
C ASP A 139 1.67 19.44 -4.82
N GLY A 140 1.33 18.41 -4.07
CA GLY A 140 1.90 17.06 -4.22
C GLY A 140 1.64 16.42 -5.58
N ALA A 141 0.72 16.95 -6.38
CA ALA A 141 0.49 16.54 -7.76
C ALA A 141 1.54 17.07 -8.75
N ASP A 142 2.39 18.03 -8.37
CA ASP A 142 3.51 18.47 -9.21
C ASP A 142 4.72 17.52 -9.07
N GLY A 143 4.78 16.54 -9.95
CA GLY A 143 5.86 15.55 -9.97
C GLY A 143 7.26 16.12 -10.23
N ARG A 144 7.39 17.39 -10.64
CA ARG A 144 8.69 18.07 -10.76
C ARG A 144 9.25 18.44 -9.38
N VAL A 145 8.37 18.71 -8.43
CA VAL A 145 8.71 19.05 -7.04
C VAL A 145 8.65 17.82 -6.15
N TRP A 146 7.64 16.96 -6.38
CA TRP A 146 7.33 15.80 -5.54
C TRP A 146 7.29 14.50 -6.36
N PRO A 147 8.42 14.04 -6.92
CA PRO A 147 8.44 12.90 -7.84
C PRO A 147 8.05 11.55 -7.20
N TRP A 148 8.03 11.50 -5.86
CA TRP A 148 7.68 10.30 -5.10
C TRP A 148 6.26 10.34 -4.51
N VAL A 149 5.42 11.30 -4.95
CA VAL A 149 4.07 11.50 -4.39
C VAL A 149 3.02 11.21 -5.45
N PHE A 150 2.06 10.36 -5.11
CA PHE A 150 0.99 9.94 -6.00
C PHE A 150 -0.37 10.09 -5.31
N ASN A 151 -1.26 10.86 -5.92
CA ASN A 151 -2.63 11.00 -5.48
C ASN A 151 -3.47 9.92 -6.16
N ALA A 152 -4.18 9.10 -5.38
CA ALA A 152 -4.89 7.92 -5.90
C ALA A 152 -6.10 8.27 -6.78
N ALA A 153 -6.83 9.34 -6.49
CA ALA A 153 -8.04 9.69 -7.23
C ALA A 153 -8.02 11.14 -7.72
N SER A 154 -8.16 12.10 -6.81
CA SER A 154 -8.18 13.53 -7.12
C SER A 154 -7.61 14.30 -5.94
N HIS A 155 -7.29 15.57 -6.15
CA HIS A 155 -6.89 16.47 -5.08
C HIS A 155 -7.92 17.57 -4.87
N TYR A 156 -7.86 18.27 -3.75
CA TYR A 156 -8.89 19.22 -3.34
C TYR A 156 -9.18 20.34 -4.36
N TRP A 157 -8.15 20.89 -5.01
CA TRP A 157 -8.37 21.95 -6.00
C TRP A 157 -9.11 21.44 -7.23
N SER A 158 -8.81 20.22 -7.70
CA SER A 158 -9.57 19.61 -8.80
C SER A 158 -11.03 19.44 -8.42
N GLN A 159 -11.32 19.02 -7.19
CA GLN A 159 -12.69 18.84 -6.70
C GLN A 159 -13.43 20.18 -6.64
N ILE A 160 -12.79 21.23 -6.13
CA ILE A 160 -13.39 22.56 -6.08
C ILE A 160 -13.61 23.10 -7.49
N ALA A 161 -12.65 22.93 -8.40
CA ALA A 161 -12.78 23.37 -9.78
C ALA A 161 -13.96 22.70 -10.50
N VAL A 162 -14.13 21.38 -10.29
CA VAL A 162 -15.28 20.64 -10.85
C VAL A 162 -16.60 21.11 -10.25
N LYS A 163 -16.67 21.33 -8.93
CA LYS A 163 -17.87 21.86 -8.28
C LYS A 163 -18.25 23.24 -8.82
N LEU A 164 -17.28 24.14 -8.97
CA LEU A 164 -17.54 25.46 -9.53
C LEU A 164 -18.00 25.41 -10.99
N LYS A 165 -17.41 24.53 -11.81
CA LYS A 165 -17.86 24.33 -13.20
C LYS A 165 -19.28 23.80 -13.25
N PHE A 166 -19.61 22.81 -12.41
CA PHE A 166 -20.96 22.25 -12.33
C PHE A 166 -21.99 23.31 -11.90
N MET A 167 -21.66 24.12 -10.89
CA MET A 167 -22.53 25.24 -10.48
C MET A 167 -22.71 26.26 -11.61
N ALA A 168 -21.63 26.58 -12.31
CA ALA A 168 -21.70 27.51 -13.45
C ALA A 168 -22.59 26.96 -14.58
N GLU A 169 -22.54 25.68 -14.85
CA GLU A 169 -23.41 25.02 -15.84
C GLU A 169 -24.89 25.12 -15.46
N ILE A 170 -25.24 24.86 -14.20
CA ILE A 170 -26.61 25.02 -13.68
C ILE A 170 -27.09 26.45 -13.81
N GLU A 171 -26.23 27.44 -13.59
CA GLU A 171 -26.54 28.85 -13.66
C GLU A 171 -26.54 29.41 -15.11
N GLY A 172 -26.22 28.60 -16.11
CA GLY A 172 -26.20 28.98 -17.51
C GLY A 172 -24.91 29.61 -18.00
N GLY A 173 -23.79 29.37 -17.31
CA GLY A 173 -22.42 29.69 -17.70
C GLY A 173 -21.60 30.37 -16.62
N ILE A 174 -20.26 30.34 -16.80
CA ILE A 174 -19.32 30.89 -15.80
C ILE A 174 -19.53 32.40 -15.55
N ASP A 175 -19.95 33.15 -16.57
CA ASP A 175 -20.21 34.59 -16.45
C ASP A 175 -21.38 34.89 -15.51
N LYS A 176 -22.31 33.95 -15.36
CA LYS A 176 -23.44 34.05 -14.44
C LYS A 176 -23.07 33.83 -12.98
N MET A 177 -21.86 33.34 -12.72
CA MET A 177 -21.33 33.20 -11.37
C MET A 177 -20.83 34.49 -10.77
N LYS A 178 -20.60 35.53 -11.61
CA LYS A 178 -20.10 36.83 -11.13
C LYS A 178 -21.07 37.46 -10.14
N GLY A 179 -20.58 37.83 -8.96
CA GLY A 179 -21.39 38.47 -7.90
C GLY A 179 -22.20 37.48 -7.06
N LYS A 180 -22.19 36.16 -7.34
CA LYS A 180 -22.80 35.13 -6.48
C LYS A 180 -22.07 35.06 -5.15
N LYS A 181 -22.83 34.94 -4.06
CA LYS A 181 -22.29 34.69 -2.73
C LYS A 181 -22.07 33.18 -2.57
N ILE A 182 -20.85 32.79 -2.23
CA ILE A 182 -20.48 31.39 -2.00
C ILE A 182 -20.08 31.24 -0.55
N VAL A 183 -20.66 30.23 0.12
CA VAL A 183 -20.24 29.81 1.46
C VAL A 183 -19.39 28.55 1.32
N HIS A 184 -18.15 28.61 1.81
CA HIS A 184 -17.26 27.47 1.87
C HIS A 184 -17.24 26.91 3.29
N LEU A 185 -17.72 25.67 3.44
CA LEU A 185 -17.62 24.93 4.68
C LEU A 185 -16.37 24.05 4.63
N HIS A 186 -15.55 24.16 5.63
CA HIS A 186 -14.34 23.36 5.77
C HIS A 186 -14.19 22.84 7.19
N ILE A 187 -13.39 21.79 7.34
CA ILE A 187 -13.01 21.28 8.65
C ILE A 187 -11.79 22.09 9.11
N ASP A 188 -11.74 22.47 10.38
CA ASP A 188 -10.59 23.15 10.97
C ASP A 188 -9.46 22.13 11.24
N LEU A 189 -8.90 21.64 10.16
CA LEU A 189 -7.68 20.86 10.11
C LEU A 189 -6.63 21.67 9.37
N SER A 190 -5.37 21.46 9.67
CA SER A 190 -4.21 22.17 9.11
C SER A 190 -4.12 22.22 7.56
N LEU A 191 -5.10 21.67 6.87
CA LEU A 191 -5.27 21.63 5.42
C LEU A 191 -5.61 22.98 4.78
N ILE A 192 -5.95 23.97 5.57
CA ILE A 192 -6.61 25.18 5.11
C ILE A 192 -5.68 26.38 5.12
N HIS A 193 -4.56 26.24 5.76
CA HIS A 193 -3.52 27.28 5.85
C HIS A 193 -2.54 27.24 4.67
N ILE A 194 -3.08 26.92 3.47
CA ILE A 194 -2.29 26.90 2.23
C ILE A 194 -2.81 27.99 1.30
#